data_c6589b49f09eed1a954fecdeb3b3c88d
#
_entry.id   c6589b49f09eed1a954fecdeb3b3c88d
#
_cell.length_a   1.000
_cell.length_b   1.000
_cell.length_c   1.000
_cell.angle_alpha   90.00
_cell.angle_beta   90.00
_cell.angle_gamma   90.00
#
_symmetry.space_group_name_H-M   'P 1'
#
loop_
_entity.id
_entity.type
_entity.pdbx_description
1 polymer ?
#
loop_
_entity_poly.entity_id
_entity_poly.type
_entity_poly.pdbx_seq_one_letter_code
_entity_poly.pdbx_strand_id
1 'polypeptide(L)'
;MRVLITGGSGFIGRALVSTLLNSHQVFVYTHKSSVENNLSFPHTVTVLTADSDFPKVDAIVNLSGEAIDKSFLTRNRIASIINSRLHTIKLLKQKYQNDFPKIFIQASATGIYKDSNEELTENGSFNNNFYAKLVTQIENGALALLSKDCFVYLARLGVVVGNSGGIVKNLKYLPRPYFLMGNNYIPYITLEDTALAFKFLLEHHSLCSFDKPYQIVNFCQENYLTLNELLKLCKPQSKVAIPCPKFILRLDKRGHLLLVDHKVKPAFLLKQGFKFS
;
A
#
# COMPACT_ATOMS: atom_id res chain seq x y z
N MET A 1 13.91 -13.74 -9.64
CA MET A 1 14.56 -12.49 -9.21
C MET A 1 14.91 -12.57 -7.72
N ARG A 2 15.88 -11.76 -7.28
CA ARG A 2 16.17 -11.52 -5.86
C ARG A 2 15.44 -10.27 -5.42
N VAL A 3 14.47 -10.39 -4.51
CA VAL A 3 13.56 -9.31 -4.15
C VAL A 3 13.69 -9.00 -2.66
N LEU A 4 13.96 -7.74 -2.32
CA LEU A 4 13.92 -7.25 -0.94
C LEU A 4 12.56 -6.61 -0.65
N ILE A 5 11.89 -7.08 0.39
CA ILE A 5 10.63 -6.51 0.87
C ILE A 5 10.90 -5.82 2.21
N THR A 6 10.67 -4.53 2.28
CA THR A 6 10.62 -3.83 3.56
C THR A 6 9.19 -3.83 4.10
N GLY A 7 9.03 -3.94 5.40
CA GLY A 7 7.69 -4.10 5.98
C GLY A 7 7.05 -5.47 5.71
N GLY A 8 7.86 -6.49 5.38
CA GLY A 8 7.41 -7.85 5.09
C GLY A 8 6.64 -8.52 6.24
N SER A 9 6.81 -8.08 7.48
CA SER A 9 6.03 -8.56 8.64
C SER A 9 4.62 -7.97 8.75
N GLY A 10 4.32 -6.95 7.96
CA GLY A 10 3.02 -6.29 7.93
C GLY A 10 1.93 -7.11 7.22
N PHE A 11 0.71 -6.59 7.22
CA PHE A 11 -0.47 -7.23 6.62
C PHE A 11 -0.27 -7.55 5.14
N ILE A 12 0.10 -6.56 4.33
CA ILE A 12 0.37 -6.74 2.89
C ILE A 12 1.68 -7.51 2.69
N GLY A 13 2.71 -7.19 3.49
CA GLY A 13 4.03 -7.78 3.35
C GLY A 13 4.03 -9.30 3.50
N ARG A 14 3.29 -9.86 4.45
CA ARG A 14 3.18 -11.32 4.63
C ARG A 14 2.53 -12.01 3.42
N ALA A 15 1.47 -11.42 2.88
CA ALA A 15 0.83 -11.94 1.67
C ALA A 15 1.79 -11.90 0.48
N LEU A 16 2.50 -10.78 0.29
CA LEU A 16 3.48 -10.64 -0.78
C LEU A 16 4.64 -11.64 -0.65
N VAL A 17 5.19 -11.80 0.57
CA VAL A 17 6.23 -12.83 0.82
C VAL A 17 5.73 -14.20 0.38
N SER A 18 4.54 -14.63 0.85
CA SER A 18 3.96 -15.92 0.48
C SER A 18 3.78 -16.08 -1.04
N THR A 19 3.32 -15.02 -1.73
CA THR A 19 3.08 -15.04 -3.18
C THR A 19 4.39 -15.15 -3.99
N LEU A 20 5.50 -14.58 -3.48
CA LEU A 20 6.77 -14.55 -4.22
C LEU A 20 7.66 -15.78 -3.99
N LEU A 21 7.48 -16.51 -2.89
CA LEU A 21 8.37 -17.62 -2.50
C LEU A 21 8.51 -18.73 -3.55
N ASN A 22 7.48 -18.95 -4.37
CA ASN A 22 7.49 -20.02 -5.36
C ASN A 22 8.32 -19.67 -6.62
N SER A 23 8.62 -18.39 -6.85
CA SER A 23 9.26 -17.93 -8.10
C SER A 23 10.43 -16.97 -7.89
N HIS A 24 10.66 -16.51 -6.65
CA HIS A 24 11.65 -15.50 -6.34
C HIS A 24 12.44 -15.86 -5.07
N GLN A 25 13.69 -15.40 -4.99
CA GLN A 25 14.45 -15.39 -3.75
C GLN A 25 14.05 -14.14 -2.95
N VAL A 26 13.49 -14.35 -1.75
CA VAL A 26 12.88 -13.27 -0.95
C VAL A 26 13.75 -12.93 0.25
N PHE A 27 14.05 -11.64 0.38
CA PHE A 27 14.68 -11.02 1.54
C PHE A 27 13.66 -10.10 2.21
N VAL A 28 13.65 -10.09 3.54
CA VAL A 28 12.74 -9.22 4.31
C VAL A 28 13.56 -8.34 5.24
N TYR A 29 13.43 -7.02 5.08
CA TYR A 29 14.00 -6.08 6.02
C TYR A 29 13.01 -5.73 7.14
N THR A 30 13.47 -5.79 8.39
CA THR A 30 12.71 -5.40 9.58
C THR A 30 13.51 -4.47 10.48
N HIS A 31 12.86 -3.48 11.09
CA HIS A 31 13.48 -2.58 12.07
C HIS A 31 13.69 -3.23 13.45
N LYS A 32 13.03 -4.34 13.72
CA LYS A 32 13.11 -5.03 15.01
C LYS A 32 14.08 -6.21 14.90
N SER A 33 14.79 -6.51 15.97
CA SER A 33 15.57 -7.72 16.04
C SER A 33 14.69 -8.96 15.79
N SER A 34 15.23 -9.98 15.15
CA SER A 34 14.51 -11.23 14.86
C SER A 34 13.97 -11.90 16.13
N VAL A 35 14.63 -11.69 17.27
CA VAL A 35 14.26 -12.23 18.59
C VAL A 35 12.99 -11.57 19.13
N GLU A 36 12.77 -10.26 18.89
CA GLU A 36 11.61 -9.52 19.39
C GLU A 36 10.31 -9.76 18.59
N ASN A 37 10.42 -10.43 17.43
CA ASN A 37 9.32 -10.40 16.49
C ASN A 37 8.56 -11.68 16.40
N ASN A 38 8.74 -12.78 17.00
CA ASN A 38 8.00 -14.03 16.68
C ASN A 38 7.64 -14.13 15.15
N LEU A 39 8.58 -13.64 14.30
CA LEU A 39 8.37 -13.58 12.86
C LEU A 39 8.60 -14.97 12.30
N SER A 40 7.53 -15.76 12.25
CA SER A 40 7.53 -17.04 11.57
C SER A 40 7.47 -16.80 10.05
N PHE A 41 8.63 -16.63 9.43
CA PHE A 41 8.78 -16.79 7.99
C PHE A 41 9.27 -18.20 7.69
N PRO A 42 8.95 -18.76 6.52
CA PRO A 42 9.60 -19.99 6.04
C PRO A 42 11.12 -19.84 6.03
N HIS A 43 11.84 -20.94 6.26
CA HIS A 43 13.33 -20.96 6.29
C HIS A 43 13.98 -20.48 5.00
N THR A 44 13.25 -20.43 3.90
CA THR A 44 13.69 -19.92 2.60
C THR A 44 13.75 -18.39 2.53
N VAL A 45 13.20 -17.67 3.54
CA VAL A 45 13.23 -16.22 3.63
C VAL A 45 14.42 -15.77 4.47
N THR A 46 15.27 -14.94 3.90
CA THR A 46 16.35 -14.30 4.65
C THR A 46 15.85 -13.01 5.29
N VAL A 47 15.91 -12.93 6.63
CA VAL A 47 15.53 -11.73 7.38
C VAL A 47 16.76 -10.87 7.62
N LEU A 48 16.65 -9.58 7.28
CA LEU A 48 17.69 -8.57 7.43
C LEU A 48 17.30 -7.54 8.49
N THR A 49 18.27 -7.06 9.23
CA THR A 49 18.19 -5.91 10.16
C THR A 49 19.09 -4.79 9.68
N ALA A 50 19.09 -3.64 10.36
CA ALA A 50 19.97 -2.53 10.00
C ALA A 50 21.47 -2.89 10.03
N ASP A 51 21.86 -3.82 10.90
CA ASP A 51 23.26 -4.27 11.08
C ASP A 51 23.64 -5.40 10.13
N SER A 52 22.69 -5.96 9.38
CA SER A 52 22.95 -7.03 8.42
C SER A 52 23.70 -6.51 7.20
N ASP A 53 24.49 -7.41 6.59
CA ASP A 53 25.00 -7.21 5.25
C ASP A 53 23.86 -7.42 4.25
N PHE A 54 23.61 -6.39 3.44
CA PHE A 54 22.52 -6.42 2.46
C PHE A 54 23.02 -7.11 1.18
N PRO A 55 22.37 -8.21 0.77
CA PRO A 55 22.76 -8.89 -0.46
C PRO A 55 22.38 -8.04 -1.69
N LYS A 56 23.10 -8.26 -2.80
CA LYS A 56 22.67 -7.73 -4.10
C LYS A 56 21.26 -8.24 -4.42
N VAL A 57 20.34 -7.33 -4.81
CA VAL A 57 18.98 -7.66 -5.20
C VAL A 57 18.60 -7.01 -6.53
N ASP A 58 17.65 -7.60 -7.24
CA ASP A 58 17.17 -7.08 -8.53
C ASP A 58 16.09 -6.01 -8.35
N ALA A 59 15.31 -6.16 -7.28
CA ALA A 59 14.20 -5.26 -6.98
C ALA A 59 13.98 -5.06 -5.48
N ILE A 60 13.42 -3.90 -5.13
CA ILE A 60 12.93 -3.57 -3.78
C ILE A 60 11.45 -3.24 -3.83
N VAL A 61 10.67 -3.85 -2.93
CA VAL A 61 9.27 -3.45 -2.65
C VAL A 61 9.22 -2.81 -1.26
N ASN A 62 9.01 -1.49 -1.23
CA ASN A 62 8.96 -0.73 0.01
C ASN A 62 7.52 -0.61 0.52
N LEU A 63 7.17 -1.48 1.47
CA LEU A 63 5.92 -1.47 2.23
C LEU A 63 6.12 -0.92 3.65
N SER A 64 7.34 -0.50 3.99
CA SER A 64 7.65 0.02 5.32
C SER A 64 6.93 1.33 5.59
N GLY A 65 6.44 1.45 6.79
CA GLY A 65 5.84 2.69 7.28
C GLY A 65 4.93 2.41 8.46
N GLU A 66 4.84 3.36 9.36
CA GLU A 66 3.88 3.28 10.44
C GLU A 66 2.46 3.25 9.91
N ALA A 67 1.63 2.35 10.46
CA ALA A 67 0.23 2.21 10.08
C ALA A 67 -0.57 3.47 10.50
N ILE A 68 -1.36 3.99 9.57
CA ILE A 68 -2.16 5.22 9.77
C ILE A 68 -3.30 4.96 10.75
N ASP A 69 -3.82 3.74 10.81
CA ASP A 69 -5.01 3.34 11.56
C ASP A 69 -4.75 3.02 13.05
N LYS A 70 -3.50 2.95 13.52
CA LYS A 70 -3.17 2.51 14.89
C LYS A 70 -3.57 3.49 15.98
N SER A 71 -3.57 4.81 15.71
CA SER A 71 -3.86 5.83 16.71
C SER A 71 -4.31 7.14 16.09
N PHE A 72 -4.82 8.08 16.90
CA PHE A 72 -5.22 9.41 16.43
C PHE A 72 -4.10 10.13 15.69
N LEU A 73 -4.44 10.81 14.59
CA LEU A 73 -3.50 11.51 13.72
C LEU A 73 -3.18 12.92 14.28
N THR A 74 -2.37 12.97 15.32
CA THR A 74 -1.77 14.21 15.83
C THR A 74 -0.68 14.73 14.90
N ARG A 75 -0.22 15.98 15.06
CA ARG A 75 0.90 16.53 14.27
C ARG A 75 2.16 15.66 14.38
N ASN A 76 2.53 15.24 15.60
CA ASN A 76 3.70 14.39 15.84
C ASN A 76 3.54 13.02 15.17
N ARG A 77 2.33 12.44 15.23
CA ARG A 77 2.04 11.16 14.58
C ARG A 77 2.17 11.23 13.07
N ILE A 78 1.71 12.31 12.47
CA ILE A 78 1.85 12.58 11.04
C ILE A 78 3.32 12.66 10.62
N ALA A 79 4.12 13.44 11.36
CA ALA A 79 5.55 13.53 11.14
C ALA A 79 6.23 12.15 11.27
N SER A 80 5.87 11.34 12.27
CA SER A 80 6.36 9.98 12.44
C SER A 80 6.02 9.08 11.25
N ILE A 81 4.79 9.16 10.74
CA ILE A 81 4.35 8.40 9.55
C ILE A 81 5.16 8.75 8.30
N ILE A 82 5.47 10.01 8.07
CA ILE A 82 6.30 10.46 6.95
C ILE A 82 7.75 10.00 7.17
N ASN A 83 8.30 10.32 8.34
CA ASN A 83 9.69 10.02 8.66
C ASN A 83 10.00 8.53 8.62
N SER A 84 9.08 7.67 9.07
CA SER A 84 9.28 6.22 9.03
C SER A 84 9.49 5.70 7.60
N ARG A 85 8.80 6.28 6.61
CA ARG A 85 8.93 5.91 5.21
C ARG A 85 10.21 6.45 4.59
N LEU A 86 10.49 7.73 4.79
CA LEU A 86 11.68 8.38 4.27
C LEU A 86 12.96 7.81 4.89
N HIS A 87 12.93 7.46 6.18
CA HIS A 87 14.07 6.82 6.86
C HIS A 87 14.44 5.50 6.20
N THR A 88 13.44 4.64 5.91
CA THR A 88 13.71 3.37 5.22
C THR A 88 14.33 3.58 3.84
N ILE A 89 13.83 4.55 3.07
CA ILE A 89 14.40 4.87 1.74
C ILE A 89 15.86 5.35 1.86
N LYS A 90 16.15 6.22 2.83
CA LYS A 90 17.52 6.68 3.09
C LYS A 90 18.45 5.54 3.47
N LEU A 91 18.02 4.66 4.36
CA LEU A 91 18.77 3.46 4.74
C LEU A 91 19.06 2.58 3.52
N LEU A 92 18.06 2.29 2.71
CA LEU A 92 18.23 1.49 1.49
C LEU A 92 19.20 2.14 0.52
N LYS A 93 19.11 3.46 0.32
CA LYS A 93 20.06 4.20 -0.52
C LYS A 93 21.50 4.09 0.01
N GLN A 94 21.69 4.15 1.32
CA GLN A 94 23.00 3.99 1.96
C GLN A 94 23.54 2.56 1.80
N LYS A 95 22.69 1.54 2.04
CA LYS A 95 23.10 0.13 1.93
C LYS A 95 23.41 -0.29 0.49
N TYR A 96 22.77 0.30 -0.50
CA TYR A 96 22.95 -0.01 -1.92
C TYR A 96 23.64 1.13 -2.70
N GLN A 97 24.42 1.97 -2.03
CA GLN A 97 25.03 3.19 -2.63
C GLN A 97 25.81 2.94 -3.92
N ASN A 98 26.42 1.76 -4.07
CA ASN A 98 27.26 1.39 -5.22
C ASN A 98 26.54 0.55 -6.28
N ASP A 99 25.40 -0.05 -5.94
CA ASP A 99 24.65 -0.96 -6.83
C ASP A 99 23.17 -0.97 -6.43
N PHE A 100 22.49 0.16 -6.65
CA PHE A 100 21.07 0.28 -6.32
C PHE A 100 20.23 -0.56 -7.29
N PRO A 101 19.21 -1.31 -6.81
CA PRO A 101 18.38 -2.17 -7.64
C PRO A 101 17.71 -1.41 -8.79
N LYS A 102 17.56 -2.07 -9.93
CA LYS A 102 16.96 -1.48 -11.13
C LYS A 102 15.46 -1.18 -10.98
N ILE A 103 14.78 -1.85 -10.05
CA ILE A 103 13.34 -1.70 -9.81
C ILE A 103 13.11 -1.35 -8.37
N PHE A 104 12.37 -0.27 -8.14
CA PHE A 104 11.90 0.12 -6.82
C PHE A 104 10.39 0.34 -6.85
N ILE A 105 9.64 -0.37 -6.04
CA ILE A 105 8.19 -0.22 -5.92
C ILE A 105 7.88 0.42 -4.56
N GLN A 106 7.41 1.67 -4.58
CA GLN A 106 7.00 2.40 -3.38
C GLN A 106 5.49 2.25 -3.15
N ALA A 107 5.10 1.71 -2.02
CA ALA A 107 3.71 1.76 -1.60
C ALA A 107 3.28 3.20 -1.32
N SER A 108 2.20 3.61 -1.95
CA SER A 108 1.54 4.91 -1.87
C SER A 108 0.04 4.71 -1.63
N ALA A 109 -0.81 5.71 -1.85
CA ALA A 109 -2.24 5.62 -1.59
C ALA A 109 -3.10 6.41 -2.58
N THR A 110 -4.29 5.88 -2.91
CA THR A 110 -5.30 6.58 -3.74
C THR A 110 -5.90 7.81 -3.07
N GLY A 111 -5.68 8.02 -1.77
CA GLY A 111 -6.13 9.21 -1.03
C GLY A 111 -5.52 10.53 -1.50
N ILE A 112 -4.63 10.52 -2.50
CA ILE A 112 -4.09 11.72 -3.17
C ILE A 112 -5.13 12.36 -4.10
N TYR A 113 -6.04 11.59 -4.66
CA TYR A 113 -6.97 12.07 -5.68
C TYR A 113 -8.04 13.01 -5.13
N LYS A 114 -8.49 13.92 -5.97
CA LYS A 114 -9.63 14.80 -5.69
C LYS A 114 -10.94 14.01 -5.86
N ASP A 115 -11.93 14.30 -5.02
CA ASP A 115 -13.29 13.76 -5.18
C ASP A 115 -13.83 14.11 -6.57
N SER A 116 -14.42 13.14 -7.26
CA SER A 116 -14.91 13.27 -8.61
C SER A 116 -16.08 12.32 -8.86
N ASN A 117 -17.07 12.78 -9.61
CA ASN A 117 -18.14 11.93 -10.13
C ASN A 117 -17.68 11.08 -11.34
N GLU A 118 -16.58 11.47 -11.96
CA GLU A 118 -15.97 10.76 -13.09
C GLU A 118 -14.95 9.71 -12.64
N GLU A 119 -14.65 8.77 -13.51
CA GLU A 119 -13.59 7.80 -13.28
C GLU A 119 -12.22 8.49 -13.22
N LEU A 120 -11.44 8.15 -12.21
CA LEU A 120 -10.08 8.65 -12.01
C LEU A 120 -9.08 7.55 -12.38
N THR A 121 -8.18 7.86 -13.30
CA THR A 121 -7.03 7.03 -13.64
C THR A 121 -5.77 7.55 -12.94
N GLU A 122 -4.62 6.97 -13.28
CA GLU A 122 -3.31 7.38 -12.76
C GLU A 122 -2.97 8.87 -13.05
N ASN A 123 -3.63 9.47 -14.04
CA ASN A 123 -3.51 10.89 -14.40
C ASN A 123 -4.55 11.79 -13.70
N GLY A 124 -5.34 11.24 -12.78
CA GLY A 124 -6.37 11.99 -12.05
C GLY A 124 -5.82 13.18 -11.26
N SER A 125 -6.64 14.23 -11.14
CA SER A 125 -6.29 15.43 -10.39
C SER A 125 -6.11 15.17 -8.91
N PHE A 126 -5.17 15.89 -8.28
CA PHE A 126 -4.86 15.73 -6.86
C PHE A 126 -5.72 16.65 -5.99
N ASN A 127 -6.08 16.14 -4.83
CA ASN A 127 -6.70 16.92 -3.78
C ASN A 127 -5.67 17.84 -3.09
N ASN A 128 -6.14 18.87 -2.40
CA ASN A 128 -5.30 19.72 -1.55
C ASN A 128 -5.53 19.45 -0.05
N ASN A 129 -6.14 18.33 0.27
CA ASN A 129 -6.41 17.94 1.65
C ASN A 129 -5.13 17.38 2.33
N PHE A 130 -5.26 17.08 3.61
CA PHE A 130 -4.19 16.54 4.43
C PHE A 130 -3.59 15.24 3.86
N TYR A 131 -4.42 14.31 3.39
CA TYR A 131 -3.95 13.02 2.87
C TYR A 131 -3.20 13.16 1.56
N ALA A 132 -3.68 14.02 0.67
CA ALA A 132 -2.98 14.30 -0.58
C ALA A 132 -1.59 14.88 -0.32
N LYS A 133 -1.47 15.83 0.62
CA LYS A 133 -0.18 16.38 1.03
C LYS A 133 0.76 15.33 1.62
N LEU A 134 0.24 14.44 2.46
CA LEU A 134 1.00 13.33 3.04
C LEU A 134 1.54 12.40 1.94
N VAL A 135 0.67 11.96 1.04
CA VAL A 135 1.04 11.07 -0.08
C VAL A 135 2.05 11.75 -1.00
N THR A 136 1.82 13.00 -1.38
CA THR A 136 2.76 13.77 -2.23
C THR A 136 4.15 13.87 -1.61
N GLN A 137 4.25 14.11 -0.30
CA GLN A 137 5.55 14.15 0.38
C GLN A 137 6.28 12.80 0.33
N ILE A 138 5.55 11.70 0.49
CA ILE A 138 6.12 10.34 0.43
C ILE A 138 6.59 10.03 -1.00
N GLU A 139 5.75 10.30 -2.01
CA GLU A 139 6.07 10.06 -3.41
C GLU A 139 7.26 10.91 -3.87
N ASN A 140 7.25 12.21 -3.61
CA ASN A 140 8.35 13.11 -3.94
C ASN A 140 9.64 12.74 -3.20
N GLY A 141 9.54 12.36 -1.93
CA GLY A 141 10.68 11.91 -1.14
C GLY A 141 11.30 10.64 -1.70
N ALA A 142 10.48 9.68 -2.16
CA ALA A 142 10.97 8.47 -2.81
C ALA A 142 11.71 8.82 -4.12
N LEU A 143 11.10 9.63 -4.99
CA LEU A 143 11.69 10.02 -6.26
C LEU A 143 13.00 10.84 -6.10
N ALA A 144 13.06 11.73 -5.12
CA ALA A 144 14.25 12.55 -4.87
C ALA A 144 15.43 11.74 -4.30
N LEU A 145 15.18 10.64 -3.60
CA LEU A 145 16.23 9.83 -2.97
C LEU A 145 16.76 8.71 -3.86
N LEU A 146 16.08 8.39 -4.96
CA LEU A 146 16.47 7.30 -5.85
C LEU A 146 17.45 7.77 -6.95
N SER A 147 18.24 6.83 -7.46
CA SER A 147 19.15 7.09 -8.57
C SER A 147 18.40 7.14 -9.90
N LYS A 148 19.01 7.78 -10.93
CA LYS A 148 18.44 7.86 -12.28
C LYS A 148 18.38 6.49 -12.99
N ASP A 149 19.19 5.53 -12.54
CA ASP A 149 19.26 4.19 -13.15
C ASP A 149 18.23 3.20 -12.58
N CYS A 150 17.41 3.65 -11.62
CA CYS A 150 16.37 2.87 -11.01
C CYS A 150 15.00 3.30 -11.53
N PHE A 151 14.24 2.34 -12.07
CA PHE A 151 12.84 2.58 -12.42
C PHE A 151 11.94 2.47 -11.19
N VAL A 152 11.10 3.48 -10.98
CA VAL A 152 10.24 3.57 -9.81
C VAL A 152 8.77 3.35 -10.16
N TYR A 153 8.13 2.41 -9.47
CA TYR A 153 6.68 2.33 -9.44
C TYR A 153 6.15 3.02 -8.18
N LEU A 154 5.18 3.92 -8.35
CA LEU A 154 4.39 4.50 -7.26
C LEU A 154 3.05 3.74 -7.19
N ALA A 155 2.98 2.73 -6.33
CA ALA A 155 1.81 1.88 -6.17
C ALA A 155 0.79 2.56 -5.24
N ARG A 156 -0.22 3.23 -5.82
CA ARG A 156 -1.29 3.90 -5.08
C ARG A 156 -2.37 2.91 -4.67
N LEU A 157 -2.30 2.45 -3.45
CA LEU A 157 -3.19 1.46 -2.87
C LEU A 157 -4.54 2.08 -2.50
N GLY A 158 -5.63 1.43 -2.91
CA GLY A 158 -6.95 1.59 -2.30
C GLY A 158 -7.01 0.95 -0.91
N VAL A 159 -8.19 0.86 -0.33
CA VAL A 159 -8.42 0.13 0.93
C VAL A 159 -8.18 -1.35 0.69
N VAL A 160 -7.13 -1.91 1.32
CA VAL A 160 -6.82 -3.33 1.17
C VAL A 160 -7.70 -4.16 2.08
N VAL A 161 -8.47 -5.08 1.48
CA VAL A 161 -9.43 -5.95 2.17
C VAL A 161 -8.86 -7.36 2.28
N GLY A 162 -8.82 -7.90 3.49
CA GLY A 162 -8.39 -9.28 3.76
C GLY A 162 -8.61 -9.67 5.22
N ASN A 163 -8.77 -10.96 5.47
CA ASN A 163 -9.23 -11.49 6.76
C ASN A 163 -8.27 -11.27 7.94
N SER A 164 -6.98 -11.08 7.67
CA SER A 164 -5.93 -11.01 8.70
C SER A 164 -5.54 -9.60 9.13
N GLY A 165 -6.12 -8.54 8.52
CA GLY A 165 -5.70 -7.17 8.81
C GLY A 165 -6.62 -6.08 8.26
N GLY A 166 -6.11 -4.85 8.26
CA GLY A 166 -6.82 -3.70 7.72
C GLY A 166 -8.17 -3.41 8.41
N ILE A 167 -9.11 -2.90 7.63
CA ILE A 167 -10.45 -2.54 8.12
C ILE A 167 -11.22 -3.74 8.69
N VAL A 168 -11.01 -4.95 8.14
CA VAL A 168 -11.68 -6.18 8.59
C VAL A 168 -11.30 -6.51 10.04
N LYS A 169 -10.00 -6.38 10.39
CA LYS A 169 -9.53 -6.59 11.76
C LYS A 169 -10.18 -5.60 12.74
N ASN A 170 -10.32 -4.34 12.35
CA ASN A 170 -10.92 -3.31 13.18
C ASN A 170 -12.41 -3.53 13.42
N LEU A 171 -13.09 -4.20 12.49
CA LEU A 171 -14.52 -4.55 12.60
C LEU A 171 -14.78 -5.90 13.27
N LYS A 172 -13.76 -6.71 13.57
CA LYS A 172 -13.91 -8.11 13.98
C LYS A 172 -14.91 -8.32 15.14
N TYR A 173 -14.83 -7.49 16.15
CA TYR A 173 -15.63 -7.59 17.38
C TYR A 173 -16.83 -6.63 17.44
N LEU A 174 -17.04 -5.84 16.39
CA LEU A 174 -18.12 -4.86 16.31
C LEU A 174 -19.22 -5.38 15.39
N PRO A 175 -20.50 -5.05 15.63
CA PRO A 175 -21.52 -5.21 14.61
C PRO A 175 -21.13 -4.45 13.34
N ARG A 176 -21.62 -4.87 12.18
CA ARG A 176 -21.35 -4.14 10.94
C ARG A 176 -21.99 -2.75 10.99
N PRO A 177 -21.24 -1.66 10.88
CA PRO A 177 -21.85 -0.34 10.77
C PRO A 177 -22.52 -0.19 9.40
N TYR A 178 -23.66 0.50 9.40
CA TYR A 178 -24.35 0.96 8.20
C TYR A 178 -24.44 2.47 8.26
N PHE A 179 -23.70 3.16 7.39
CA PHE A 179 -23.70 4.61 7.40
C PHE A 179 -24.90 5.16 6.61
N LEU A 180 -25.71 5.98 7.28
CA LEU A 180 -26.69 6.80 6.60
C LEU A 180 -25.96 7.68 5.58
N MET A 181 -26.40 7.65 4.31
CA MET A 181 -25.72 8.30 3.18
C MET A 181 -24.30 7.75 2.89
N GLY A 182 -24.03 6.49 3.20
CA GLY A 182 -22.78 5.78 2.89
C GLY A 182 -22.73 5.27 1.44
N ASN A 183 -23.15 6.09 0.48
CA ASN A 183 -23.23 5.81 -0.96
C ASN A 183 -22.02 6.37 -1.75
N ASN A 184 -21.05 6.96 -1.04
CA ASN A 184 -19.78 7.39 -1.65
C ASN A 184 -18.91 6.19 -2.00
N TYR A 185 -18.20 6.27 -3.11
CA TYR A 185 -17.33 5.23 -3.63
C TYR A 185 -15.98 5.23 -2.95
N ILE A 186 -15.53 4.04 -2.53
CA ILE A 186 -14.25 3.83 -1.86
C ILE A 186 -13.39 2.94 -2.75
N PRO A 187 -12.23 3.41 -3.23
CA PRO A 187 -11.27 2.56 -3.93
C PRO A 187 -10.80 1.45 -3.00
N TYR A 188 -10.91 0.21 -3.44
CA TYR A 188 -10.50 -0.97 -2.67
C TYR A 188 -9.79 -1.99 -3.54
N ILE A 189 -9.05 -2.87 -2.91
CA ILE A 189 -8.42 -4.03 -3.56
C ILE A 189 -8.38 -5.19 -2.55
N THR A 190 -8.46 -6.43 -3.03
CA THR A 190 -8.27 -7.59 -2.16
C THR A 190 -6.78 -7.72 -1.76
N LEU A 191 -6.51 -8.37 -0.63
CA LEU A 191 -5.14 -8.66 -0.22
C LEU A 191 -4.42 -9.55 -1.23
N GLU A 192 -5.14 -10.51 -1.80
CA GLU A 192 -4.64 -11.43 -2.83
C GLU A 192 -4.24 -10.66 -4.09
N ASP A 193 -5.16 -9.88 -4.67
CA ASP A 193 -4.86 -9.08 -5.85
C ASP A 193 -3.76 -8.04 -5.59
N THR A 194 -3.68 -7.50 -4.35
CA THR A 194 -2.58 -6.61 -3.98
C THR A 194 -1.23 -7.32 -4.11
N ALA A 195 -1.10 -8.54 -3.59
CA ALA A 195 0.13 -9.30 -3.68
C ALA A 195 0.44 -9.73 -5.12
N LEU A 196 -0.59 -10.15 -5.88
CA LEU A 196 -0.46 -10.49 -7.30
C LEU A 196 -0.07 -9.29 -8.16
N ALA A 197 -0.61 -8.09 -7.89
CA ALA A 197 -0.25 -6.87 -8.63
C ALA A 197 1.22 -6.47 -8.37
N PHE A 198 1.72 -6.59 -7.14
CA PHE A 198 3.16 -6.41 -6.87
C PHE A 198 4.02 -7.42 -7.62
N LYS A 199 3.64 -8.71 -7.60
CA LYS A 199 4.32 -9.76 -8.35
C LYS A 199 4.31 -9.47 -9.85
N PHE A 200 3.16 -9.05 -10.39
CA PHE A 200 3.01 -8.69 -11.79
C PHE A 200 3.97 -7.57 -12.20
N LEU A 201 4.10 -6.49 -11.42
CA LEU A 201 5.04 -5.41 -11.71
C LEU A 201 6.50 -5.87 -11.68
N LEU A 202 6.85 -6.80 -10.80
CA LEU A 202 8.19 -7.39 -10.73
C LEU A 202 8.51 -8.23 -11.97
N GLU A 203 7.58 -9.06 -12.42
CA GLU A 203 7.77 -10.00 -13.52
C GLU A 203 7.65 -9.35 -14.91
N HIS A 204 6.95 -8.22 -15.02
CA HIS A 204 6.71 -7.50 -16.27
C HIS A 204 7.45 -6.16 -16.36
N HIS A 205 8.61 -6.05 -15.72
CA HIS A 205 9.41 -4.81 -15.71
C HIS A 205 9.90 -4.35 -17.09
N SER A 206 9.94 -5.24 -18.09
CA SER A 206 10.25 -4.89 -19.49
C SER A 206 9.21 -3.94 -20.13
N LEU A 207 8.04 -3.77 -19.50
CA LEU A 207 6.99 -2.85 -19.91
C LEU A 207 7.31 -1.39 -19.52
N CYS A 208 8.41 -1.15 -18.79
CA CYS A 208 8.84 0.17 -18.43
C CYS A 208 9.35 0.92 -19.65
N SER A 209 8.72 2.03 -20.01
CA SER A 209 9.30 2.98 -20.94
C SER A 209 10.38 3.77 -20.19
N PHE A 210 11.62 3.64 -20.63
CA PHE A 210 12.75 4.39 -20.03
C PHE A 210 12.69 5.90 -20.31
N ASP A 211 11.69 6.37 -21.08
CA ASP A 211 11.46 7.80 -21.32
C ASP A 211 11.03 8.55 -20.06
N LYS A 212 10.49 7.82 -19.06
CA LYS A 212 10.13 8.37 -17.75
C LYS A 212 10.77 7.53 -16.65
N PRO A 213 11.37 8.14 -15.62
CA PRO A 213 12.04 7.41 -14.54
C PRO A 213 11.07 6.74 -13.57
N TYR A 214 9.76 6.95 -13.72
CA TYR A 214 8.74 6.36 -12.83
C TYR A 214 7.41 6.15 -13.53
N GLN A 215 6.60 5.25 -12.96
CA GLN A 215 5.23 4.97 -13.34
C GLN A 215 4.32 4.98 -12.11
N ILE A 216 3.21 5.70 -12.19
CA ILE A 216 2.13 5.61 -11.20
C ILE A 216 1.25 4.43 -11.56
N VAL A 217 0.84 3.66 -10.55
CA VAL A 217 -0.02 2.49 -10.72
C VAL A 217 -1.10 2.48 -9.64
N ASN A 218 -2.35 2.51 -10.04
CA ASN A 218 -3.47 2.38 -9.11
C ASN A 218 -3.69 0.91 -8.75
N PHE A 219 -3.61 0.60 -7.46
CA PHE A 219 -3.93 -0.70 -6.90
C PHE A 219 -5.34 -0.67 -6.34
N CYS A 220 -6.32 -0.85 -7.22
CA CYS A 220 -7.74 -0.93 -6.88
C CYS A 220 -8.43 -1.94 -7.78
N GLN A 221 -9.58 -2.45 -7.36
CA GLN A 221 -10.42 -3.34 -8.16
C GLN A 221 -11.04 -2.57 -9.35
N GLU A 222 -11.45 -3.34 -10.37
CA GLU A 222 -12.19 -2.80 -11.52
C GLU A 222 -13.60 -2.35 -11.13
N ASN A 223 -14.21 -3.06 -10.19
CA ASN A 223 -15.56 -2.78 -9.71
C ASN A 223 -15.54 -1.71 -8.62
N TYR A 224 -16.51 -0.82 -8.66
CA TYR A 224 -16.67 0.22 -7.67
C TYR A 224 -17.63 -0.23 -6.57
N LEU A 225 -17.22 -0.07 -5.32
CA LEU A 225 -18.09 -0.30 -4.16
C LEU A 225 -18.32 0.99 -3.41
N THR A 226 -19.57 1.19 -2.98
CA THR A 226 -19.89 2.21 -2.00
C THR A 226 -19.33 1.82 -0.62
N LEU A 227 -19.24 2.80 0.29
CA LEU A 227 -18.79 2.56 1.66
C LEU A 227 -19.57 1.41 2.32
N ASN A 228 -20.91 1.40 2.17
CA ASN A 228 -21.75 0.36 2.79
C ASN A 228 -21.56 -1.02 2.15
N GLU A 229 -21.37 -1.07 0.83
CA GLU A 229 -21.05 -2.33 0.13
C GLU A 229 -19.67 -2.86 0.54
N LEU A 230 -18.65 -1.99 0.65
CA LEU A 230 -17.33 -2.34 1.14
C LEU A 230 -17.40 -2.92 2.57
N LEU A 231 -18.17 -2.30 3.46
CA LEU A 231 -18.37 -2.79 4.83
C LEU A 231 -19.10 -4.13 4.86
N LYS A 232 -20.04 -4.37 3.92
CA LYS A 232 -20.70 -5.66 3.74
C LYS A 232 -19.70 -6.71 3.26
N LEU A 233 -18.84 -6.38 2.31
CA LEU A 233 -17.75 -7.25 1.85
C LEU A 233 -16.79 -7.61 3.00
N CYS A 234 -16.41 -6.63 3.82
CA CYS A 234 -15.52 -6.85 4.98
C CYS A 234 -16.13 -7.71 6.07
N LYS A 235 -17.46 -7.80 6.16
CA LYS A 235 -18.17 -8.53 7.20
C LYS A 235 -19.43 -9.23 6.66
N PRO A 236 -19.28 -10.20 5.75
CA PRO A 236 -20.40 -10.83 5.05
C PRO A 236 -21.33 -11.61 5.99
N GLN A 237 -20.79 -12.16 7.07
CA GLN A 237 -21.54 -12.98 8.04
C GLN A 237 -22.37 -12.16 9.04
N SER A 238 -22.23 -10.82 9.07
CA SER A 238 -22.99 -10.00 10.00
C SER A 238 -24.42 -9.83 9.52
N LYS A 239 -25.36 -10.53 10.17
CA LYS A 239 -26.80 -10.38 9.92
C LYS A 239 -27.35 -9.04 10.41
N VAL A 240 -26.69 -8.42 11.40
CA VAL A 240 -27.11 -7.16 12.01
C VAL A 240 -26.24 -6.03 11.47
N ALA A 241 -26.90 -4.97 11.00
CA ALA A 241 -26.27 -3.71 10.64
C ALA A 241 -26.76 -2.60 11.59
N ILE A 242 -25.82 -1.90 12.24
CA ILE A 242 -26.17 -0.80 13.15
C ILE A 242 -26.11 0.51 12.38
N PRO A 243 -27.20 1.27 12.33
CA PRO A 243 -27.21 2.59 11.72
C PRO A 243 -26.22 3.52 12.42
N CYS A 244 -25.31 4.12 11.65
CA CYS A 244 -24.32 5.08 12.15
C CYS A 244 -24.44 6.38 11.36
N PRO A 245 -24.54 7.53 12.03
CA PRO A 245 -24.47 8.81 11.35
C PRO A 245 -23.08 9.03 10.72
N LYS A 246 -23.02 9.45 9.47
CA LYS A 246 -21.76 9.63 8.73
C LYS A 246 -20.82 10.67 9.37
N PHE A 247 -21.36 11.63 10.15
CA PHE A 247 -20.53 12.63 10.83
C PHE A 247 -19.55 12.02 11.84
N ILE A 248 -19.83 10.82 12.38
CA ILE A 248 -18.92 10.11 13.29
C ILE A 248 -17.54 9.91 12.64
N LEU A 249 -17.50 9.66 11.33
CA LEU A 249 -16.26 9.54 10.58
C LEU A 249 -15.42 10.83 10.55
N ARG A 250 -16.05 12.00 10.83
CA ARG A 250 -15.35 13.29 10.89
C ARG A 250 -14.70 13.58 12.24
N LEU A 251 -15.07 12.82 13.28
CA LEU A 251 -14.51 13.00 14.62
C LEU A 251 -13.04 12.61 14.70
N ASP A 252 -12.59 11.72 13.79
CA ASP A 252 -11.21 11.31 13.67
C ASP A 252 -10.72 11.47 12.23
N LYS A 253 -9.53 12.03 12.05
CA LYS A 253 -8.89 12.15 10.73
C LYS A 253 -8.83 10.82 9.98
N ARG A 254 -8.66 9.68 10.66
CA ARG A 254 -8.68 8.34 10.04
C ARG A 254 -10.01 8.03 9.34
N GLY A 255 -11.12 8.47 9.91
CA GLY A 255 -12.46 8.32 9.31
C GLY A 255 -12.60 9.09 8.00
N HIS A 256 -11.83 10.15 7.78
CA HIS A 256 -11.84 10.90 6.53
C HIS A 256 -11.42 10.05 5.33
N LEU A 257 -10.63 8.98 5.53
CA LEU A 257 -10.31 8.02 4.46
C LEU A 257 -11.55 7.26 3.94
N LEU A 258 -12.59 7.17 4.75
CA LEU A 258 -13.87 6.56 4.38
C LEU A 258 -14.91 7.60 3.92
N LEU A 259 -14.55 8.87 3.91
CA LEU A 259 -15.41 9.97 3.44
C LEU A 259 -15.11 10.40 2.00
N VAL A 260 -14.03 9.86 1.39
CA VAL A 260 -13.72 10.11 -0.02
C VAL A 260 -14.84 9.60 -0.93
N ASP A 261 -14.95 10.19 -2.10
CA ASP A 261 -15.86 9.74 -3.16
C ASP A 261 -15.08 9.63 -4.47
N HIS A 262 -14.44 8.47 -4.66
CA HIS A 262 -13.51 8.25 -5.75
C HIS A 262 -13.83 6.96 -6.50
N LYS A 263 -14.14 7.06 -7.78
CA LYS A 263 -14.18 5.93 -8.73
C LYS A 263 -12.80 5.78 -9.37
N VAL A 264 -11.85 5.20 -8.65
CA VAL A 264 -10.47 5.03 -9.15
C VAL A 264 -10.37 3.75 -9.97
N LYS A 265 -9.81 3.87 -11.19
CA LYS A 265 -9.60 2.79 -12.14
C LYS A 265 -8.14 2.36 -12.17
N PRO A 266 -7.83 1.07 -12.17
CA PRO A 266 -6.46 0.55 -12.33
C PRO A 266 -6.05 0.52 -13.81
N ALA A 267 -6.05 1.68 -14.47
CA ALA A 267 -5.95 1.77 -15.93
C ALA A 267 -4.60 1.22 -16.43
N PHE A 268 -3.51 1.45 -15.70
CA PHE A 268 -2.21 0.89 -16.06
C PHE A 268 -2.21 -0.64 -15.97
N LEU A 269 -2.66 -1.23 -14.87
CA LEU A 269 -2.68 -2.70 -14.69
C LEU A 269 -3.52 -3.38 -15.78
N LEU A 270 -4.71 -2.85 -16.08
CA LEU A 270 -5.59 -3.37 -17.12
C LEU A 270 -4.94 -3.28 -18.51
N LYS A 271 -4.33 -2.14 -18.83
CA LYS A 271 -3.62 -1.93 -20.10
C LYS A 271 -2.48 -2.92 -20.28
N GLN A 272 -1.80 -3.31 -19.20
CA GLN A 272 -0.72 -4.29 -19.22
C GLN A 272 -1.18 -5.75 -19.14
N GLY A 273 -2.49 -5.99 -19.08
CA GLY A 273 -3.07 -7.33 -19.08
C GLY A 273 -3.14 -8.02 -17.73
N PHE A 274 -3.01 -7.27 -16.63
CA PHE A 274 -3.25 -7.81 -15.28
C PHE A 274 -4.71 -8.27 -15.16
N LYS A 275 -4.91 -9.46 -14.58
CA LYS A 275 -6.24 -10.04 -14.34
C LYS A 275 -6.47 -10.11 -12.83
N PHE A 276 -7.56 -9.49 -12.41
CA PHE A 276 -8.03 -9.59 -11.03
C PHE A 276 -8.68 -10.95 -10.77
N SER A 277 -8.59 -11.45 -9.51
CA SER A 277 -9.17 -12.73 -9.07
C SER A 277 -10.65 -12.63 -8.71
#